data_eacf5f95bfc24c5dfde8e4593e453b36
#
_entry.id   eacf5f95bfc24c5dfde8e4593e453b36
#
_cell.length_a   1.000
_cell.length_b   1.000
_cell.length_c   1.000
_cell.angle_alpha   90.00
_cell.angle_beta   90.00
_cell.angle_gamma   90.00
#
_symmetry.space_group_name_H-M   'P 1'
#
loop_
_entity.id
_entity.type
_entity.pdbx_description
1 polymer ?
#
loop_
_entity_poly.entity_id
_entity_poly.type
_entity_poly.pdbx_seq_one_letter_code
_entity_poly.pdbx_strand_id
1 'polypeptide(L)'
;MDNQTMWALVKEKPEVGIWAKRVPIPEVGYNDVKIKIHKTAICGTDLHIYKWDEWSQKTIKTPMTIGHEYVGVVAEVGPGVRNIQVGDRVTGEGHIACGHCRNCRRGKEHICENSIGVGVNRDGAFAEYLCIPESNVVKLDDRISDDMAAIMDPFGNATHTALSFPLLGEDVLITGAGLIGTMATAIARFAGAKNVVVTDLNDYRLDIAKKMGATMTVNAAKGETVAGAMEKLGIRGFDVGLEMSGSPIAFRDMVANMYNG
;
A
#
# COMPACT_ATOMS: atom_id res chain seq x y z
N MET A 1 11.29 -0.24 37.15
CA MET A 1 11.36 -1.56 36.49
C MET A 1 10.13 -1.66 35.61
N ASP A 2 10.28 -1.72 34.36
CA ASP A 2 9.39 -2.09 33.23
C ASP A 2 9.58 -1.24 31.97
N ASN A 3 10.85 -0.85 31.71
CA ASN A 3 11.17 -0.14 30.46
C ASN A 3 11.48 -1.08 29.28
N GLN A 4 11.15 -2.37 29.37
CA GLN A 4 11.50 -3.38 28.34
C GLN A 4 10.30 -3.88 27.54
N THR A 5 9.10 -3.41 27.81
CA THR A 5 7.88 -3.84 27.09
C THR A 5 7.08 -2.66 26.59
N MET A 6 6.34 -2.85 25.49
CA MET A 6 5.47 -1.89 24.85
C MET A 6 4.08 -2.47 24.59
N TRP A 7 3.07 -1.62 24.38
CA TRP A 7 1.79 -2.06 23.87
C TRP A 7 1.86 -2.36 22.38
N ALA A 8 1.20 -3.44 21.96
CA ALA A 8 1.07 -3.83 20.56
C ALA A 8 -0.29 -4.48 20.30
N LEU A 9 -0.75 -4.41 19.04
CA LEU A 9 -1.85 -5.21 18.55
C LEU A 9 -1.29 -6.48 17.91
N VAL A 10 -1.58 -7.61 18.49
CA VAL A 10 -0.97 -8.89 18.19
C VAL A 10 -1.99 -9.88 17.64
N LYS A 11 -1.68 -10.53 16.54
CA LYS A 11 -2.34 -11.76 16.13
C LYS A 11 -1.80 -12.91 17.00
N GLU A 12 -2.44 -13.11 18.15
CA GLU A 12 -1.99 -14.06 19.19
C GLU A 12 -2.30 -15.51 18.82
N LYS A 13 -3.51 -15.73 18.25
CA LYS A 13 -4.06 -17.05 18.03
C LYS A 13 -4.55 -17.23 16.60
N PRO A 14 -4.55 -18.46 16.07
CA PRO A 14 -5.04 -18.80 14.74
C PRO A 14 -6.59 -18.83 14.69
N GLU A 15 -7.24 -17.72 15.04
CA GLU A 15 -8.70 -17.53 15.06
C GLU A 15 -9.07 -16.08 14.75
N VAL A 16 -10.34 -15.77 14.54
CA VAL A 16 -10.81 -14.39 14.34
C VAL A 16 -10.45 -13.52 15.54
N GLY A 17 -9.83 -12.37 15.28
CA GLY A 17 -9.48 -11.40 16.32
C GLY A 17 -8.05 -10.88 16.24
N ILE A 18 -7.80 -9.81 16.98
CA ILE A 18 -6.50 -9.17 17.23
C ILE A 18 -6.53 -8.71 18.69
N TRP A 19 -5.45 -8.86 19.42
CA TRP A 19 -5.39 -8.63 20.87
C TRP A 19 -4.36 -7.56 21.21
N ALA A 20 -4.76 -6.63 22.07
CA ALA A 20 -3.83 -5.68 22.68
C ALA A 20 -3.01 -6.38 23.77
N LYS A 21 -1.68 -6.36 23.65
CA LYS A 21 -0.76 -7.05 24.57
C LYS A 21 0.49 -6.24 24.86
N ARG A 22 1.15 -6.57 25.96
CA ARG A 22 2.52 -6.14 26.21
C ARG A 22 3.48 -7.10 25.54
N VAL A 23 4.35 -6.56 24.70
CA VAL A 23 5.41 -7.30 24.02
C VAL A 23 6.76 -6.67 24.30
N PRO A 24 7.88 -7.38 24.13
CA PRO A 24 9.21 -6.76 24.26
C PRO A 24 9.39 -5.61 23.27
N ILE A 25 10.08 -4.55 23.68
CA ILE A 25 10.56 -3.50 22.77
C ILE A 25 11.65 -4.13 21.89
N PRO A 26 11.61 -3.97 20.54
CA PRO A 26 12.60 -4.57 19.67
C PRO A 26 14.01 -3.98 19.92
N GLU A 27 15.01 -4.84 19.89
CA GLU A 27 16.43 -4.43 19.92
C GLU A 27 16.84 -3.93 18.52
N VAL A 28 17.77 -2.96 18.51
CA VAL A 28 18.28 -2.39 17.26
C VAL A 28 19.45 -3.23 16.74
N GLY A 29 19.26 -3.80 15.55
CA GLY A 29 20.35 -4.48 14.83
C GLY A 29 21.37 -3.51 14.23
N TYR A 30 22.46 -4.03 13.67
CA TYR A 30 23.58 -3.24 13.15
C TYR A 30 23.15 -2.19 12.11
N ASN A 31 22.26 -2.55 11.17
CA ASN A 31 21.76 -1.68 10.11
C ASN A 31 20.30 -1.26 10.33
N ASP A 32 19.76 -1.43 11.53
CA ASP A 32 18.36 -1.19 11.80
C ASP A 32 18.11 0.20 12.40
N VAL A 33 16.90 0.67 12.19
CA VAL A 33 16.37 1.93 12.72
C VAL A 33 15.16 1.60 13.59
N LYS A 34 15.17 2.01 14.85
CA LYS A 34 14.02 1.95 15.76
C LYS A 34 13.21 3.22 15.62
N ILE A 35 11.95 3.06 15.31
CA ILE A 35 11.00 4.14 15.04
C ILE A 35 9.96 4.14 16.16
N LYS A 36 9.78 5.27 16.84
CA LYS A 36 8.64 5.51 17.71
C LYS A 36 7.44 5.87 16.85
N ILE A 37 6.42 5.02 16.86
CA ILE A 37 5.25 5.17 16.02
C ILE A 37 4.35 6.29 16.54
N HIS A 38 3.90 7.16 15.65
CA HIS A 38 2.96 8.24 15.93
C HIS A 38 1.55 7.91 15.44
N LYS A 39 1.44 7.46 14.17
CA LYS A 39 0.17 7.06 13.56
C LYS A 39 0.35 5.84 12.68
N THR A 40 -0.73 5.08 12.55
CA THR A 40 -0.82 3.93 11.66
C THR A 40 -2.12 4.01 10.87
N ALA A 41 -2.16 3.34 9.72
CA ALA A 41 -3.37 3.13 8.95
C ALA A 41 -3.68 1.62 8.85
N ILE A 42 -4.94 1.29 8.54
CA ILE A 42 -5.42 -0.09 8.44
C ILE A 42 -5.49 -0.49 6.97
N CYS A 43 -4.72 -1.50 6.60
CA CYS A 43 -4.74 -2.11 5.28
C CYS A 43 -5.82 -3.21 5.14
N GLY A 44 -6.18 -3.53 3.92
CA GLY A 44 -6.98 -4.73 3.62
C GLY A 44 -6.32 -6.02 4.12
N THR A 45 -5.01 -6.09 4.12
CA THR A 45 -4.21 -7.20 4.68
C THR A 45 -4.48 -7.41 6.17
N ASP A 46 -4.63 -6.33 6.95
CA ASP A 46 -4.94 -6.44 8.38
C ASP A 46 -6.35 -7.03 8.61
N LEU A 47 -7.29 -6.76 7.69
CA LEU A 47 -8.63 -7.37 7.74
C LEU A 47 -8.60 -8.87 7.41
N HIS A 48 -7.74 -9.29 6.48
CA HIS A 48 -7.50 -10.71 6.21
C HIS A 48 -6.94 -11.41 7.45
N ILE A 49 -5.94 -10.81 8.10
CA ILE A 49 -5.32 -11.31 9.33
C ILE A 49 -6.35 -11.36 10.48
N TYR A 50 -7.17 -10.31 10.64
CA TYR A 50 -8.24 -10.27 11.63
C TYR A 50 -9.22 -11.44 11.43
N LYS A 51 -9.72 -11.63 10.20
CA LYS A 51 -10.71 -12.66 9.85
C LYS A 51 -10.13 -14.07 9.88
N TRP A 52 -8.83 -14.21 9.87
CA TRP A 52 -8.12 -15.49 9.81
C TRP A 52 -8.56 -16.35 8.61
N ASP A 53 -8.61 -15.74 7.44
CA ASP A 53 -9.02 -16.40 6.21
C ASP A 53 -7.94 -17.37 5.67
N GLU A 54 -8.21 -18.01 4.54
CA GLU A 54 -7.34 -19.02 3.96
C GLU A 54 -5.91 -18.50 3.65
N TRP A 55 -5.80 -17.25 3.21
CA TRP A 55 -4.49 -16.62 2.98
C TRP A 55 -3.72 -16.42 4.30
N SER A 56 -4.39 -15.90 5.32
CA SER A 56 -3.78 -15.67 6.64
C SER A 56 -3.32 -16.98 7.28
N GLN A 57 -4.13 -18.05 7.18
CA GLN A 57 -3.78 -19.37 7.70
C GLN A 57 -2.53 -19.95 7.07
N LYS A 58 -2.26 -19.64 5.80
CA LYS A 58 -1.08 -20.11 5.07
C LYS A 58 0.15 -19.24 5.29
N THR A 59 -0.04 -17.96 5.61
CA THR A 59 1.02 -16.94 5.56
C THR A 59 1.50 -16.51 6.94
N ILE A 60 0.56 -16.33 7.89
CA ILE A 60 0.86 -15.73 9.19
C ILE A 60 1.28 -16.78 10.21
N LYS A 61 2.40 -16.53 10.87
CA LYS A 61 2.85 -17.30 12.02
C LYS A 61 2.49 -16.55 13.31
N THR A 62 1.67 -17.15 14.13
CA THR A 62 1.27 -16.59 15.44
C THR A 62 2.23 -17.01 16.56
N PRO A 63 2.51 -16.16 17.57
CA PRO A 63 2.05 -14.78 17.70
C PRO A 63 2.83 -13.81 16.81
N MET A 64 2.20 -12.68 16.37
CA MET A 64 2.85 -11.64 15.58
C MET A 64 2.19 -10.28 15.81
N THR A 65 2.98 -9.23 15.98
CA THR A 65 2.52 -7.84 15.89
C THR A 65 2.22 -7.49 14.44
N ILE A 66 1.01 -6.99 14.16
CA ILE A 66 0.57 -6.69 12.80
C ILE A 66 0.78 -5.21 12.43
N GLY A 67 0.38 -4.82 11.22
CA GLY A 67 0.44 -3.45 10.70
C GLY A 67 1.73 -3.14 9.94
N HIS A 68 1.60 -2.38 8.83
CA HIS A 68 2.73 -2.02 7.95
C HIS A 68 2.60 -0.61 7.36
N GLU A 69 1.49 0.07 7.61
CA GLU A 69 1.26 1.46 7.21
C GLU A 69 1.46 2.36 8.43
N TYR A 70 2.46 3.25 8.41
CA TYR A 70 2.81 4.02 9.61
C TYR A 70 3.60 5.29 9.30
N VAL A 71 3.65 6.17 10.28
CA VAL A 71 4.59 7.30 10.41
C VAL A 71 5.09 7.36 11.84
N GLY A 72 6.34 7.79 12.01
CA GLY A 72 6.93 7.97 13.33
C GLY A 72 8.20 8.80 13.30
N VAL A 73 8.88 8.80 14.43
CA VAL A 73 10.15 9.49 14.63
C VAL A 73 11.22 8.48 15.04
N VAL A 74 12.40 8.60 14.46
CA VAL A 74 13.54 7.76 14.77
C VAL A 74 13.95 7.96 16.23
N ALA A 75 13.91 6.88 17.01
CA ALA A 75 14.26 6.86 18.43
C ALA A 75 15.68 6.36 18.67
N GLU A 76 16.17 5.44 17.82
CA GLU A 76 17.50 4.83 17.94
C GLU A 76 17.95 4.32 16.57
N VAL A 77 19.25 4.32 16.33
CA VAL A 77 19.85 3.81 15.08
C VAL A 77 21.01 2.84 15.39
N GLY A 78 21.13 1.80 14.58
CA GLY A 78 22.25 0.88 14.67
C GLY A 78 23.57 1.49 14.17
N PRO A 79 24.70 0.93 14.56
CA PRO A 79 26.03 1.51 14.24
C PRO A 79 26.37 1.48 12.75
N GLY A 80 25.67 0.72 11.93
CA GLY A 80 25.83 0.67 10.47
C GLY A 80 25.00 1.68 9.70
N VAL A 81 24.00 2.32 10.33
CA VAL A 81 23.10 3.31 9.73
C VAL A 81 23.88 4.56 9.33
N ARG A 82 23.61 5.14 8.13
CA ARG A 82 24.38 6.24 7.54
C ARG A 82 23.56 7.48 7.19
N ASN A 83 22.33 7.30 6.70
CA ASN A 83 21.54 8.39 6.12
C ASN A 83 20.37 8.82 7.00
N ILE A 84 20.11 8.11 8.06
CA ILE A 84 19.01 8.33 9.00
C ILE A 84 19.60 8.63 10.38
N GLN A 85 19.02 9.60 11.10
CA GLN A 85 19.46 9.98 12.44
C GLN A 85 18.28 10.05 13.41
N VAL A 86 18.59 9.96 14.71
CA VAL A 86 17.60 10.13 15.77
C VAL A 86 16.92 11.51 15.64
N GLY A 87 15.60 11.51 15.74
CA GLY A 87 14.76 12.68 15.56
C GLY A 87 14.23 12.87 14.13
N ASP A 88 14.74 12.16 13.13
CA ASP A 88 14.16 12.20 11.78
C ASP A 88 12.72 11.69 11.79
N ARG A 89 11.85 12.40 11.06
CA ARG A 89 10.46 11.98 10.81
C ARG A 89 10.43 11.06 9.60
N VAL A 90 9.87 9.86 9.77
CA VAL A 90 10.01 8.77 8.78
C VAL A 90 8.72 7.97 8.62
N THR A 91 8.57 7.39 7.44
CA THR A 91 7.73 6.23 7.14
C THR A 91 8.62 5.13 6.57
N GLY A 92 8.07 4.08 5.97
CA GLY A 92 8.91 3.05 5.37
C GLY A 92 8.18 2.13 4.41
N GLU A 93 8.98 1.39 3.65
CA GLU A 93 8.54 0.32 2.77
C GLU A 93 8.36 -0.97 3.58
N GLY A 94 7.16 -1.55 3.49
CA GLY A 94 6.79 -2.76 4.23
C GLY A 94 7.44 -4.05 3.73
N HIS A 95 8.08 -4.08 2.55
CA HIS A 95 8.69 -5.26 1.97
C HIS A 95 10.21 -5.20 2.07
N ILE A 96 10.78 -6.00 2.95
CA ILE A 96 12.24 -6.09 3.14
C ILE A 96 12.82 -7.08 2.13
N ALA A 97 13.56 -6.57 1.16
CA ALA A 97 14.20 -7.37 0.14
C ALA A 97 15.49 -8.03 0.65
N CYS A 98 15.81 -9.21 0.15
CA CYS A 98 17.03 -9.93 0.58
C CYS A 98 18.34 -9.36 0.01
N GLY A 99 18.30 -8.49 -1.00
CA GLY A 99 19.44 -7.83 -1.62
C GLY A 99 20.32 -8.73 -2.53
N HIS A 100 20.13 -10.05 -2.55
CA HIS A 100 21.08 -10.96 -3.23
C HIS A 100 20.44 -11.96 -4.20
N CYS A 101 19.10 -12.10 -4.25
CA CYS A 101 18.47 -12.97 -5.23
C CYS A 101 18.61 -12.39 -6.65
N ARG A 102 18.20 -13.18 -7.67
CA ARG A 102 18.28 -12.77 -9.06
C ARG A 102 17.56 -11.43 -9.31
N ASN A 103 16.39 -11.25 -8.72
CA ASN A 103 15.58 -10.05 -8.93
C ASN A 103 16.21 -8.81 -8.27
N CYS A 104 16.68 -8.92 -7.01
CA CYS A 104 17.39 -7.83 -6.33
C CYS A 104 18.65 -7.39 -7.09
N ARG A 105 19.47 -8.34 -7.57
CA ARG A 105 20.67 -8.02 -8.36
C ARG A 105 20.39 -7.33 -9.70
N ARG A 106 19.12 -7.29 -10.13
CA ARG A 106 18.67 -6.62 -11.35
C ARG A 106 17.92 -5.30 -11.05
N GLY A 107 17.96 -4.81 -9.80
CA GLY A 107 17.22 -3.61 -9.38
C GLY A 107 15.71 -3.81 -9.37
N LYS A 108 15.25 -5.04 -9.10
CA LYS A 108 13.83 -5.40 -9.04
C LYS A 108 13.47 -5.94 -7.65
N GLU A 109 13.80 -5.18 -6.61
CA GLU A 109 13.58 -5.53 -5.21
C GLU A 109 12.10 -5.77 -4.89
N HIS A 110 11.19 -5.05 -5.55
CA HIS A 110 9.73 -5.19 -5.39
C HIS A 110 9.20 -6.59 -5.75
N ILE A 111 9.96 -7.38 -6.49
CA ILE A 111 9.66 -8.80 -6.78
C ILE A 111 10.74 -9.73 -6.22
N CYS A 112 11.30 -9.38 -5.05
CA CYS A 112 12.28 -10.21 -4.37
C CYS A 112 11.70 -11.60 -4.07
N GLU A 113 12.46 -12.67 -4.41
CA GLU A 113 12.04 -14.05 -4.19
C GLU A 113 11.97 -14.43 -2.69
N ASN A 114 12.68 -13.68 -1.84
CA ASN A 114 12.78 -13.90 -0.40
C ASN A 114 12.32 -12.65 0.38
N SER A 115 11.30 -11.95 -0.12
CA SER A 115 10.76 -10.76 0.54
C SER A 115 10.17 -11.11 1.91
N ILE A 116 10.43 -10.28 2.91
CA ILE A 116 9.87 -10.38 4.26
C ILE A 116 8.94 -9.19 4.47
N GLY A 117 7.64 -9.44 4.67
CA GLY A 117 6.65 -8.41 4.93
C GLY A 117 6.62 -8.00 6.40
N VAL A 118 6.73 -6.71 6.68
CA VAL A 118 6.50 -6.10 7.99
C VAL A 118 5.02 -6.27 8.35
N GLY A 119 4.71 -6.73 9.57
CA GLY A 119 3.35 -7.04 10.01
C GLY A 119 2.73 -8.30 9.36
N VAL A 120 3.53 -9.07 8.59
CA VAL A 120 3.10 -10.29 7.88
C VAL A 120 4.04 -11.47 8.17
N ASN A 121 5.36 -11.28 8.01
CA ASN A 121 6.38 -12.32 8.25
C ASN A 121 7.35 -11.92 9.38
N ARG A 122 7.31 -10.67 9.82
CA ARG A 122 7.99 -10.14 11.01
C ARG A 122 7.08 -9.11 11.68
N ASP A 123 7.36 -8.81 12.94
CA ASP A 123 6.59 -7.86 13.74
C ASP A 123 6.45 -6.50 13.04
N GLY A 124 5.25 -5.94 13.14
CA GLY A 124 4.80 -4.76 12.43
C GLY A 124 4.61 -3.52 13.29
N ALA A 125 3.92 -2.54 12.70
CA ALA A 125 3.82 -1.17 13.18
C ALA A 125 2.64 -0.89 14.13
N PHE A 126 1.74 -1.83 14.37
CA PHE A 126 0.67 -1.61 15.36
C PHE A 126 1.21 -1.83 16.77
N ALA A 127 2.24 -1.05 17.10
CA ALA A 127 2.96 -1.04 18.37
C ALA A 127 3.52 0.36 18.68
N GLU A 128 4.06 0.57 19.87
CA GLU A 128 4.69 1.85 20.21
C GLU A 128 6.02 2.06 19.48
N TYR A 129 6.73 0.97 19.16
CA TYR A 129 8.00 0.99 18.41
C TYR A 129 8.02 -0.09 17.35
N LEU A 130 8.66 0.25 16.21
CA LEU A 130 8.99 -0.65 15.12
C LEU A 130 10.49 -0.59 14.86
N CYS A 131 11.12 -1.74 14.54
CA CYS A 131 12.52 -1.79 14.14
C CYS A 131 12.63 -2.42 12.75
N ILE A 132 13.21 -1.68 11.78
CA ILE A 132 13.38 -2.12 10.38
C ILE A 132 14.76 -1.71 9.85
N PRO A 133 15.27 -2.38 8.79
CA PRO A 133 16.51 -1.97 8.13
C PRO A 133 16.44 -0.54 7.59
N GLU A 134 17.57 0.18 7.65
CA GLU A 134 17.70 1.53 7.07
C GLU A 134 17.23 1.59 5.60
N SER A 135 17.51 0.55 4.81
CA SER A 135 17.09 0.47 3.40
C SER A 135 15.59 0.59 3.17
N ASN A 136 14.80 0.31 4.19
CA ASN A 136 13.34 0.37 4.15
C ASN A 136 12.79 1.66 4.77
N VAL A 137 13.65 2.54 5.31
CA VAL A 137 13.22 3.79 5.95
C VAL A 137 13.20 4.93 4.95
N VAL A 138 12.10 5.67 4.91
CA VAL A 138 11.91 6.84 4.05
C VAL A 138 11.78 8.09 4.90
N LYS A 139 12.74 9.00 4.78
CA LYS A 139 12.70 10.31 5.46
C LYS A 139 11.64 11.20 4.81
N LEU A 140 10.84 11.84 5.64
CA LEU A 140 9.72 12.67 5.21
C LEU A 140 10.10 14.15 5.11
N ASP A 141 9.53 14.83 4.13
CA ASP A 141 9.53 16.30 4.06
C ASP A 141 8.56 16.85 5.13
N ASP A 142 8.93 17.95 5.78
CA ASP A 142 8.16 18.55 6.88
C ASP A 142 6.76 19.04 6.44
N ARG A 143 6.55 19.27 5.15
CA ARG A 143 5.27 19.67 4.57
C ARG A 143 4.23 18.52 4.54
N ILE A 144 4.66 17.27 4.66
CA ILE A 144 3.78 16.11 4.66
C ILE A 144 3.26 15.92 6.09
N SER A 145 1.93 15.99 6.28
CA SER A 145 1.32 15.72 7.59
C SER A 145 1.44 14.24 7.97
N ASP A 146 1.34 13.94 9.27
CA ASP A 146 1.36 12.54 9.75
C ASP A 146 0.17 11.73 9.20
N ASP A 147 -0.99 12.35 8.95
CA ASP A 147 -2.12 11.66 8.35
C ASP A 147 -1.83 11.23 6.91
N MET A 148 -1.13 12.06 6.14
CA MET A 148 -0.70 11.72 4.79
C MET A 148 0.46 10.70 4.81
N ALA A 149 1.39 10.88 5.74
CA ALA A 149 2.56 10.01 5.85
C ALA A 149 2.19 8.57 6.25
N ALA A 150 1.17 8.40 7.09
CA ALA A 150 0.69 7.08 7.52
C ALA A 150 0.15 6.21 6.39
N ILE A 151 -0.25 6.82 5.25
CA ILE A 151 -0.79 6.11 4.07
C ILE A 151 0.18 6.13 2.87
N MET A 152 1.48 6.35 3.12
CA MET A 152 2.49 6.37 2.05
C MET A 152 2.74 4.98 1.45
N ASP A 153 2.53 3.90 2.18
CA ASP A 153 2.63 2.54 1.65
C ASP A 153 1.62 2.30 0.51
N PRO A 154 0.30 2.45 0.69
CA PRO A 154 -0.65 2.34 -0.42
C PRO A 154 -0.46 3.40 -1.51
N PHE A 155 0.06 4.60 -1.19
CA PHE A 155 0.43 5.60 -2.18
C PHE A 155 1.60 5.13 -3.05
N GLY A 156 2.60 4.49 -2.45
CA GLY A 156 3.71 3.84 -3.16
C GLY A 156 3.21 2.78 -4.14
N ASN A 157 2.30 1.90 -3.70
CA ASN A 157 1.67 0.88 -4.55
C ASN A 157 0.90 1.50 -5.73
N ALA A 158 0.11 2.54 -5.48
CA ALA A 158 -0.61 3.27 -6.53
C ALA A 158 0.34 3.92 -7.53
N THR A 159 1.42 4.55 -7.05
CA THR A 159 2.42 5.21 -7.87
C THR A 159 3.19 4.22 -8.74
N HIS A 160 3.67 3.13 -8.13
CA HIS A 160 4.39 2.08 -8.85
C HIS A 160 3.53 1.49 -9.97
N THR A 161 2.28 1.16 -9.67
CA THR A 161 1.36 0.57 -10.66
C THR A 161 1.02 1.57 -11.77
N ALA A 162 0.60 2.79 -11.41
CA ALA A 162 0.20 3.79 -12.39
C ALA A 162 1.35 4.20 -13.33
N LEU A 163 2.57 4.31 -12.81
CA LEU A 163 3.74 4.73 -13.59
C LEU A 163 4.54 3.57 -14.23
N SER A 164 4.03 2.34 -14.15
CA SER A 164 4.66 1.18 -14.83
C SER A 164 4.56 1.25 -16.35
N PHE A 165 3.63 2.07 -16.88
CA PHE A 165 3.44 2.33 -18.29
C PHE A 165 3.36 3.84 -18.54
N PRO A 166 3.72 4.33 -19.75
CA PRO A 166 3.50 5.71 -20.15
C PRO A 166 2.01 6.08 -20.05
N LEU A 167 1.68 7.21 -19.44
CA LEU A 167 0.30 7.68 -19.28
C LEU A 167 0.01 8.97 -20.03
N LEU A 168 1.04 9.68 -20.50
CA LEU A 168 0.90 10.98 -21.16
C LEU A 168 0.13 10.84 -22.49
N GLY A 169 -1.06 11.44 -22.52
CA GLY A 169 -1.92 11.43 -23.69
C GLY A 169 -2.81 10.19 -23.83
N GLU A 170 -2.66 9.20 -22.94
CA GLU A 170 -3.36 7.91 -23.00
C GLU A 170 -4.77 7.96 -22.40
N ASP A 171 -5.65 7.09 -22.88
CA ASP A 171 -6.96 6.82 -22.29
C ASP A 171 -6.81 5.68 -21.26
N VAL A 172 -7.05 6.01 -19.97
CA VAL A 172 -6.78 5.11 -18.83
C VAL A 172 -8.08 4.63 -18.21
N LEU A 173 -8.21 3.31 -18.01
CA LEU A 173 -9.30 2.68 -17.27
C LEU A 173 -8.79 2.16 -15.92
N ILE A 174 -9.42 2.60 -14.82
CA ILE A 174 -9.15 2.12 -13.47
C ILE A 174 -10.37 1.40 -12.94
N THR A 175 -10.24 0.11 -12.63
CA THR A 175 -11.31 -0.66 -12.00
C THR A 175 -11.13 -0.69 -10.49
N GLY A 176 -12.15 -0.22 -9.76
CA GLY A 176 -12.13 -0.07 -8.29
C GLY A 176 -11.68 1.33 -7.85
N ALA A 177 -12.59 2.04 -7.19
CA ALA A 177 -12.35 3.35 -6.57
C ALA A 177 -12.06 3.24 -5.05
N GLY A 178 -11.36 2.18 -4.63
CA GLY A 178 -10.81 2.07 -3.30
C GLY A 178 -9.67 3.06 -3.08
N LEU A 179 -8.98 2.96 -1.94
CA LEU A 179 -7.88 3.88 -1.61
C LEU A 179 -6.82 3.93 -2.72
N ILE A 180 -6.32 2.76 -3.16
CA ILE A 180 -5.27 2.67 -4.19
C ILE A 180 -5.78 3.19 -5.53
N GLY A 181 -7.00 2.78 -5.97
CA GLY A 181 -7.56 3.24 -7.25
C GLY A 181 -7.82 4.74 -7.29
N THR A 182 -8.23 5.33 -6.17
CA THR A 182 -8.43 6.77 -6.04
C THR A 182 -7.09 7.53 -6.10
N MET A 183 -6.05 7.02 -5.44
CA MET A 183 -4.68 7.55 -5.54
C MET A 183 -4.13 7.42 -6.96
N ALA A 184 -4.30 6.25 -7.60
CA ALA A 184 -3.90 6.02 -8.99
C ALA A 184 -4.61 6.98 -9.96
N THR A 185 -5.87 7.36 -9.69
CA THR A 185 -6.60 8.37 -10.45
C THR A 185 -5.89 9.72 -10.43
N ALA A 186 -5.50 10.20 -9.25
CA ALA A 186 -4.78 11.46 -9.12
C ALA A 186 -3.41 11.41 -9.82
N ILE A 187 -2.70 10.31 -9.65
CA ILE A 187 -1.38 10.10 -10.27
C ILE A 187 -1.51 10.09 -11.79
N ALA A 188 -2.47 9.34 -12.35
CA ALA A 188 -2.70 9.28 -13.79
C ALA A 188 -3.03 10.67 -14.38
N ARG A 189 -3.88 11.44 -13.70
CA ARG A 189 -4.17 12.84 -14.11
C ARG A 189 -2.93 13.72 -14.05
N PHE A 190 -2.16 13.64 -12.98
CA PHE A 190 -0.92 14.41 -12.82
C PHE A 190 0.13 14.03 -13.88
N ALA A 191 0.22 12.75 -14.24
CA ALA A 191 1.11 12.25 -15.29
C ALA A 191 0.68 12.60 -16.71
N GLY A 192 -0.48 13.27 -16.90
CA GLY A 192 -0.95 13.78 -18.17
C GLY A 192 -1.82 12.82 -18.98
N ALA A 193 -2.46 11.83 -18.36
CA ALA A 193 -3.47 11.00 -19.01
C ALA A 193 -4.56 11.87 -19.63
N LYS A 194 -4.96 11.56 -20.87
CA LYS A 194 -5.98 12.29 -21.62
C LYS A 194 -7.34 12.10 -20.98
N ASN A 195 -7.76 10.87 -20.80
CA ASN A 195 -8.96 10.51 -20.05
C ASN A 195 -8.61 9.51 -18.94
N VAL A 196 -9.25 9.64 -17.78
CA VAL A 196 -9.20 8.66 -16.69
C VAL A 196 -10.63 8.28 -16.34
N VAL A 197 -11.01 7.06 -16.68
CA VAL A 197 -12.32 6.48 -16.35
C VAL A 197 -12.15 5.54 -15.15
N VAL A 198 -13.00 5.71 -14.13
CA VAL A 198 -12.95 4.92 -12.90
C VAL A 198 -14.26 4.18 -12.68
N THR A 199 -14.19 2.88 -12.42
CA THR A 199 -15.40 2.06 -12.13
C THR A 199 -15.43 1.62 -10.66
N ASP A 200 -16.62 1.58 -10.07
CA ASP A 200 -16.89 1.02 -8.74
C ASP A 200 -18.39 0.69 -8.60
N LEU A 201 -18.76 0.08 -7.48
CA LEU A 201 -20.15 -0.17 -7.10
C LEU A 201 -20.70 0.89 -6.13
N ASN A 202 -19.83 1.72 -5.57
CA ASN A 202 -20.12 2.64 -4.47
C ASN A 202 -20.01 4.11 -4.92
N ASP A 203 -21.14 4.84 -4.88
CA ASP A 203 -21.18 6.26 -5.28
C ASP A 203 -20.22 7.15 -4.48
N TYR A 204 -20.12 6.96 -3.17
CA TYR A 204 -19.22 7.75 -2.32
C TYR A 204 -17.76 7.64 -2.78
N ARG A 205 -17.31 6.44 -3.14
CA ARG A 205 -15.96 6.21 -3.66
C ARG A 205 -15.77 6.84 -5.04
N LEU A 206 -16.77 6.72 -5.92
CA LEU A 206 -16.76 7.36 -7.24
C LEU A 206 -16.73 8.88 -7.14
N ASP A 207 -17.43 9.47 -6.18
CA ASP A 207 -17.39 10.92 -5.92
C ASP A 207 -15.99 11.37 -5.46
N ILE A 208 -15.28 10.56 -4.67
CA ILE A 208 -13.88 10.82 -4.31
C ILE A 208 -13.00 10.73 -5.56
N ALA A 209 -13.12 9.67 -6.36
CA ALA A 209 -12.36 9.53 -7.59
C ALA A 209 -12.55 10.72 -8.54
N LYS A 210 -13.79 11.25 -8.62
CA LYS A 210 -14.12 12.44 -9.40
C LYS A 210 -13.38 13.68 -8.87
N LYS A 211 -13.36 13.87 -7.56
CA LYS A 211 -12.61 14.98 -6.91
C LYS A 211 -11.09 14.83 -7.13
N MET A 212 -10.58 13.61 -7.25
CA MET A 212 -9.18 13.30 -7.55
C MET A 212 -8.82 13.41 -9.03
N GLY A 213 -9.79 13.78 -9.89
CA GLY A 213 -9.55 14.12 -11.29
C GLY A 213 -10.00 13.07 -12.31
N ALA A 214 -10.82 12.08 -11.93
CA ALA A 214 -11.43 11.19 -12.91
C ALA A 214 -12.21 12.01 -13.96
N THR A 215 -11.97 11.77 -15.23
CA THR A 215 -12.70 12.37 -16.36
C THR A 215 -14.14 11.90 -16.35
N MET A 216 -14.35 10.62 -16.03
CA MET A 216 -15.64 9.98 -15.91
C MET A 216 -15.64 8.88 -14.86
N THR A 217 -16.77 8.68 -14.22
CA THR A 217 -16.98 7.55 -13.30
C THR A 217 -18.11 6.66 -13.82
N VAL A 218 -18.03 5.37 -13.54
CA VAL A 218 -19.00 4.34 -13.95
C VAL A 218 -19.45 3.56 -12.72
N ASN A 219 -20.71 3.66 -12.34
CA ASN A 219 -21.29 2.86 -11.27
C ASN A 219 -21.92 1.59 -11.84
N ALA A 220 -21.19 0.46 -11.80
CA ALA A 220 -21.68 -0.80 -12.33
C ALA A 220 -22.89 -1.37 -11.56
N ALA A 221 -23.08 -0.99 -10.28
CA ALA A 221 -24.28 -1.39 -9.51
C ALA A 221 -25.55 -0.71 -10.02
N LYS A 222 -25.44 0.40 -10.74
CA LYS A 222 -26.55 1.13 -11.36
C LYS A 222 -26.78 0.77 -12.83
N GLY A 223 -26.08 -0.23 -13.34
CA GLY A 223 -26.17 -0.65 -14.74
C GLY A 223 -25.40 0.24 -15.71
N GLU A 224 -24.55 1.16 -15.21
CA GLU A 224 -23.63 1.90 -16.07
C GLU A 224 -22.53 0.96 -16.56
N THR A 225 -22.01 1.18 -17.76
CA THR A 225 -21.03 0.30 -18.41
C THR A 225 -19.80 1.06 -18.89
N VAL A 226 -18.68 0.39 -18.94
CA VAL A 226 -17.44 0.91 -19.54
C VAL A 226 -17.66 1.28 -21.00
N ALA A 227 -18.38 0.44 -21.76
CA ALA A 227 -18.74 0.72 -23.14
C ALA A 227 -19.55 2.04 -23.30
N GLY A 228 -20.49 2.30 -22.39
CA GLY A 228 -21.24 3.56 -22.40
C GLY A 228 -20.37 4.79 -22.06
N ALA A 229 -19.33 4.60 -21.26
CA ALA A 229 -18.33 5.66 -21.01
C ALA A 229 -17.48 5.90 -22.26
N MET A 230 -17.05 4.86 -22.94
CA MET A 230 -16.30 4.93 -24.21
C MET A 230 -17.08 5.69 -25.28
N GLU A 231 -18.38 5.38 -25.45
CA GLU A 231 -19.26 6.08 -26.39
C GLU A 231 -19.33 7.58 -26.11
N LYS A 232 -19.53 7.96 -24.84
CA LYS A 232 -19.57 9.37 -24.42
C LYS A 232 -18.24 10.11 -24.64
N LEU A 233 -17.13 9.42 -24.52
CA LEU A 233 -15.79 9.97 -24.76
C LEU A 233 -15.35 9.93 -26.22
N GLY A 234 -16.09 9.23 -27.09
CA GLY A 234 -15.73 9.04 -28.50
C GLY A 234 -14.49 8.19 -28.71
N ILE A 235 -14.20 7.26 -27.81
CA ILE A 235 -13.05 6.32 -27.88
C ILE A 235 -13.53 4.91 -28.16
N ARG A 236 -12.64 4.05 -28.69
CA ARG A 236 -12.97 2.66 -29.06
C ARG A 236 -12.33 1.62 -28.14
N GLY A 237 -11.51 2.06 -27.18
CA GLY A 237 -10.80 1.25 -26.20
C GLY A 237 -9.98 2.11 -25.29
N PHE A 238 -9.36 1.51 -24.28
CA PHE A 238 -8.39 2.16 -23.39
C PHE A 238 -6.99 1.66 -23.70
N ASP A 239 -6.00 2.54 -23.55
CA ASP A 239 -4.59 2.23 -23.79
C ASP A 239 -3.96 1.57 -22.56
N VAL A 240 -4.36 2.02 -21.36
CA VAL A 240 -3.84 1.50 -20.10
C VAL A 240 -4.99 1.10 -19.17
N GLY A 241 -4.92 -0.14 -18.64
CA GLY A 241 -5.85 -0.67 -17.65
C GLY A 241 -5.16 -0.88 -16.30
N LEU A 242 -5.72 -0.32 -15.21
CA LEU A 242 -5.24 -0.48 -13.85
C LEU A 242 -6.30 -1.21 -13.02
N GLU A 243 -6.06 -2.49 -12.71
CA GLU A 243 -6.97 -3.28 -11.89
C GLU A 243 -6.72 -3.07 -10.41
N MET A 244 -7.68 -2.45 -9.71
CA MET A 244 -7.60 -2.05 -8.30
C MET A 244 -8.80 -2.54 -7.47
N SER A 245 -9.65 -3.40 -8.03
CA SER A 245 -10.87 -3.87 -7.37
C SER A 245 -10.74 -5.25 -6.73
N GLY A 246 -9.80 -6.08 -7.23
CA GLY A 246 -9.70 -7.49 -6.90
C GLY A 246 -10.88 -8.33 -7.40
N SER A 247 -11.74 -7.77 -8.27
CA SER A 247 -12.93 -8.45 -8.79
C SER A 247 -12.64 -9.13 -10.12
N PRO A 248 -12.82 -10.46 -10.25
CA PRO A 248 -12.69 -11.16 -11.53
C PRO A 248 -13.64 -10.63 -12.61
N ILE A 249 -14.80 -10.10 -12.22
CA ILE A 249 -15.78 -9.51 -13.15
C ILE A 249 -15.25 -8.20 -13.70
N ALA A 250 -14.78 -7.30 -12.82
CA ALA A 250 -14.22 -6.01 -13.22
C ALA A 250 -12.96 -6.19 -14.08
N PHE A 251 -12.10 -7.16 -13.74
CA PHE A 251 -10.92 -7.48 -14.54
C PHE A 251 -11.28 -7.93 -15.97
N ARG A 252 -12.27 -8.82 -16.12
CA ARG A 252 -12.72 -9.27 -17.44
C ARG A 252 -13.33 -8.14 -18.26
N ASP A 253 -14.13 -7.28 -17.62
CA ASP A 253 -14.73 -6.12 -18.27
C ASP A 253 -13.62 -5.13 -18.70
N MET A 254 -12.62 -4.90 -17.85
CA MET A 254 -11.46 -4.08 -18.23
C MET A 254 -10.78 -4.63 -19.48
N VAL A 255 -10.38 -5.91 -19.47
CA VAL A 255 -9.65 -6.54 -20.61
C VAL A 255 -10.47 -6.48 -21.90
N ALA A 256 -11.79 -6.66 -21.82
CA ALA A 256 -12.69 -6.60 -22.97
C ALA A 256 -12.79 -5.20 -23.62
N ASN A 257 -12.39 -4.15 -22.89
CA ASN A 257 -12.48 -2.75 -23.33
C ASN A 257 -11.10 -2.12 -23.61
N MET A 258 -10.02 -2.91 -23.61
CA MET A 258 -8.67 -2.42 -23.97
C MET A 258 -8.47 -2.43 -25.49
N TYR A 259 -7.61 -1.55 -25.98
CA TYR A 259 -7.07 -1.68 -27.34
C TYR A 259 -6.18 -2.93 -27.47
N ASN A 260 -6.13 -3.47 -28.67
CA ASN A 260 -5.17 -4.51 -29.03
C ASN A 260 -3.80 -3.83 -29.26
N GLY A 261 -2.80 -4.14 -28.44
CA GLY A 261 -1.47 -3.56 -28.58
C GLY A 261 -0.48 -4.07 -27.56
#